data_f16ed7d478ce556a45ebb0cabfc8b23a
#
_entry.id   f16ed7d478ce556a45ebb0cabfc8b23a
#
_cell.length_a   1.000
_cell.length_b   1.000
_cell.length_c   1.000
_cell.angle_alpha   90.00
_cell.angle_beta   90.00
_cell.angle_gamma   90.00
#
_symmetry.space_group_name_H-M   'P 1'
#
loop_
_entity.id
_entity.type
_entity.pdbx_description
1 polymer ?
#
loop_
_entity_poly.entity_id
_entity_poly.type
_entity_poly.pdbx_seq_one_letter_code
_entity_poly.pdbx_strand_id
1 'polypeptide(L)'
;MENNRILALMPHPDDIEILCAGTLIRLKELGFEIHTATMTPGDKGSAEHTQEEIASIRREEGKKGSQIIGAVSHQCLEFRDLEITFDNPARLKVAGALRKVNPFMVFTTASQDYMFDHEITSALVRDACFSASAPLYPAEGNPIDHVPYLYYADAIEGHNYLGHPSPVSCIVDISSQIEQKSDALKAHHSQRAWLMKQHGMDNYIESMKTWSAKRGVEIGVEYAEAFHQHLGHPHPHDNKLAEVLEAEVRS
;
A
#
# COMPACT_ATOMS: atom_id res chain seq x y z
N MET A 1 0.05 26.37 -3.24
CA MET A 1 -0.73 25.36 -2.50
C MET A 1 0.28 24.41 -1.90
N GLU A 2 0.15 24.06 -0.63
CA GLU A 2 0.98 23.00 -0.05
C GLU A 2 0.77 21.70 -0.82
N ASN A 3 1.82 20.87 -0.86
CA ASN A 3 1.77 19.58 -1.53
C ASN A 3 0.76 18.66 -0.80
N ASN A 4 -0.30 18.22 -1.48
CA ASN A 4 -1.36 17.36 -0.94
C ASN A 4 -1.39 15.97 -1.60
N ARG A 5 -0.32 15.57 -2.31
CA ARG A 5 -0.27 14.29 -3.03
C ARG A 5 0.20 13.16 -2.14
N ILE A 6 -0.52 12.07 -2.18
CA ILE A 6 -0.26 10.85 -1.41
C ILE A 6 -0.03 9.70 -2.40
N LEU A 7 0.99 8.89 -2.16
CA LEU A 7 1.27 7.69 -2.93
C LEU A 7 1.13 6.45 -2.05
N ALA A 8 0.26 5.52 -2.42
CA ALA A 8 0.30 4.16 -1.93
C ALA A 8 1.00 3.27 -2.97
N LEU A 9 2.15 2.68 -2.61
CA LEU A 9 2.92 1.79 -3.47
C LEU A 9 3.10 0.45 -2.78
N MET A 10 2.44 -0.58 -3.33
CA MET A 10 2.36 -1.93 -2.78
C MET A 10 2.87 -2.97 -3.79
N PRO A 11 3.21 -4.20 -3.39
CA PRO A 11 3.74 -5.22 -4.29
C PRO A 11 2.74 -5.69 -5.35
N HIS A 12 1.51 -6.03 -4.95
CA HIS A 12 0.55 -6.70 -5.84
C HIS A 12 -0.76 -5.92 -6.00
N PRO A 13 -1.50 -6.17 -7.09
CA PRO A 13 -2.89 -5.74 -7.18
C PRO A 13 -3.71 -6.42 -6.07
N ASP A 14 -4.45 -5.65 -5.28
CA ASP A 14 -5.24 -5.98 -4.09
C ASP A 14 -4.62 -5.59 -2.73
N ASP A 15 -3.31 -5.50 -2.59
CA ASP A 15 -2.67 -5.11 -1.32
C ASP A 15 -3.12 -3.72 -0.82
N ILE A 16 -3.30 -2.77 -1.73
CA ILE A 16 -3.79 -1.41 -1.39
C ILE A 16 -5.18 -1.50 -0.78
N GLU A 17 -6.05 -2.28 -1.40
CA GLU A 17 -7.42 -2.49 -0.98
C GLU A 17 -7.52 -3.18 0.37
N ILE A 18 -6.66 -4.15 0.62
CA ILE A 18 -6.61 -4.90 1.88
C ILE A 18 -6.03 -4.03 3.01
N LEU A 19 -4.90 -3.35 2.77
CA LEU A 19 -4.06 -2.82 3.84
C LEU A 19 -4.34 -1.35 4.18
N CYS A 20 -4.76 -0.51 3.23
CA CYS A 20 -4.83 0.93 3.48
C CYS A 20 -5.96 1.68 2.75
N ALA A 21 -6.84 1.01 2.02
CA ALA A 21 -7.87 1.70 1.21
C ALA A 21 -8.83 2.55 2.04
N GLY A 22 -9.21 2.11 3.24
CA GLY A 22 -10.09 2.89 4.11
C GLY A 22 -9.47 4.23 4.50
N THR A 23 -8.20 4.22 4.86
CA THR A 23 -7.41 5.43 5.16
C THR A 23 -7.26 6.32 3.93
N LEU A 24 -6.98 5.75 2.76
CA LEU A 24 -6.84 6.52 1.51
C LEU A 24 -8.17 7.19 1.13
N ILE A 25 -9.31 6.52 1.31
CA ILE A 25 -10.64 7.08 1.08
C ILE A 25 -10.88 8.27 2.02
N ARG A 26 -10.58 8.15 3.33
CA ARG A 26 -10.69 9.26 4.27
C ARG A 26 -9.80 10.45 3.90
N LEU A 27 -8.56 10.19 3.49
CA LEU A 27 -7.66 11.24 3.03
C LEU A 27 -8.21 11.91 1.76
N LYS A 28 -8.79 11.15 0.84
CA LYS A 28 -9.47 11.68 -0.35
C LYS A 28 -10.66 12.59 0.03
N GLU A 29 -11.47 12.20 1.00
CA GLU A 29 -12.60 12.99 1.53
C GLU A 29 -12.14 14.34 2.11
N LEU A 30 -10.92 14.40 2.67
CA LEU A 30 -10.28 15.63 3.17
C LEU A 30 -9.59 16.45 2.07
N GLY A 31 -9.68 16.04 0.79
CA GLY A 31 -9.15 16.79 -0.36
C GLY A 31 -7.73 16.47 -0.77
N PHE A 32 -7.13 15.38 -0.25
CA PHE A 32 -5.83 14.91 -0.73
C PHE A 32 -5.96 14.25 -2.11
N GLU A 33 -4.89 14.36 -2.91
CA GLU A 33 -4.76 13.69 -4.20
C GLU A 33 -4.15 12.31 -3.99
N ILE A 34 -4.95 11.26 -4.18
CA ILE A 34 -4.50 9.88 -3.99
C ILE A 34 -3.93 9.34 -5.30
N HIS A 35 -2.71 8.85 -5.25
CA HIS A 35 -2.04 8.10 -6.30
C HIS A 35 -1.75 6.70 -5.80
N THR A 36 -1.95 5.71 -6.65
CA THR A 36 -1.69 4.31 -6.33
C THR A 36 -0.70 3.70 -7.32
N ALA A 37 0.11 2.77 -6.82
CA ALA A 37 1.01 2.00 -7.65
C ALA A 37 1.17 0.57 -7.14
N THR A 38 1.38 -0.38 -8.05
CA THR A 38 1.82 -1.73 -7.72
C THR A 38 3.17 -2.02 -8.32
N MET A 39 3.99 -2.82 -7.62
CA MET A 39 5.28 -3.25 -8.17
C MET A 39 5.07 -4.20 -9.34
N THR A 40 4.16 -5.16 -9.19
CA THR A 40 3.90 -6.23 -10.15
C THR A 40 2.47 -6.17 -10.68
N PRO A 41 2.20 -6.77 -11.85
CA PRO A 41 0.83 -7.02 -12.29
C PRO A 41 0.23 -8.27 -11.66
N GLY A 42 0.94 -8.99 -10.78
CA GLY A 42 0.49 -10.26 -10.20
C GLY A 42 0.43 -11.40 -11.21
N ASP A 43 1.43 -11.48 -12.10
CA ASP A 43 1.47 -12.38 -13.26
C ASP A 43 1.63 -13.88 -12.91
N LYS A 44 1.74 -14.23 -11.63
CA LYS A 44 1.80 -15.63 -11.15
C LYS A 44 0.60 -16.08 -10.32
N GLY A 45 -0.36 -15.20 -10.09
CA GLY A 45 -1.54 -15.48 -9.26
C GLY A 45 -2.68 -16.17 -10.00
N SER A 46 -2.41 -17.24 -10.78
CA SER A 46 -3.47 -18.02 -11.46
C SER A 46 -3.04 -19.46 -11.73
N ALA A 47 -4.02 -20.38 -11.71
CA ALA A 47 -3.85 -21.76 -12.18
C ALA A 47 -4.55 -22.01 -13.53
N GLU A 48 -5.23 -21.03 -14.10
CA GLU A 48 -6.13 -21.18 -15.25
C GLU A 48 -5.71 -20.35 -16.45
N HIS A 49 -4.93 -19.26 -16.20
CA HIS A 49 -4.48 -18.32 -17.22
C HIS A 49 -2.97 -18.39 -17.41
N THR A 50 -2.50 -18.03 -18.58
CA THR A 50 -1.09 -17.75 -18.82
C THR A 50 -0.64 -16.51 -18.00
N GLN A 51 0.68 -16.33 -17.85
CA GLN A 51 1.21 -15.16 -17.15
C GLN A 51 0.79 -13.84 -17.80
N GLU A 52 0.77 -13.77 -19.12
CA GLU A 52 0.36 -12.59 -19.88
C GLU A 52 -1.13 -12.30 -19.73
N GLU A 53 -1.98 -13.33 -19.76
CA GLU A 53 -3.44 -13.19 -19.58
C GLU A 53 -3.77 -12.70 -18.18
N ILE A 54 -3.25 -13.35 -17.14
CA ILE A 54 -3.56 -12.96 -15.77
C ILE A 54 -2.99 -11.57 -15.44
N ALA A 55 -1.79 -11.23 -15.93
CA ALA A 55 -1.22 -9.89 -15.79
C ALA A 55 -2.12 -8.81 -16.42
N SER A 56 -2.67 -9.08 -17.61
CA SER A 56 -3.60 -8.15 -18.26
C SER A 56 -4.89 -7.96 -17.45
N ILE A 57 -5.46 -9.06 -16.95
CA ILE A 57 -6.68 -9.05 -16.13
C ILE A 57 -6.43 -8.23 -14.85
N ARG A 58 -5.37 -8.55 -14.11
CA ARG A 58 -5.10 -7.92 -12.80
C ARG A 58 -4.69 -6.45 -12.90
N ARG A 59 -4.08 -5.99 -14.01
CA ARG A 59 -3.87 -4.56 -14.26
C ARG A 59 -5.20 -3.79 -14.33
N GLU A 60 -6.19 -4.34 -15.04
CA GLU A 60 -7.50 -3.69 -15.13
C GLU A 60 -8.27 -3.76 -13.80
N GLU A 61 -8.14 -4.86 -13.06
CA GLU A 61 -8.72 -5.00 -11.72
C GLU A 61 -8.12 -3.98 -10.74
N GLY A 62 -6.78 -3.84 -10.68
CA GLY A 62 -6.10 -2.85 -9.84
C GLY A 62 -6.44 -1.41 -10.20
N LYS A 63 -6.54 -1.10 -11.50
CA LYS A 63 -7.02 0.20 -11.97
C LYS A 63 -8.46 0.48 -11.51
N LYS A 64 -9.34 -0.51 -11.59
CA LYS A 64 -10.73 -0.39 -11.15
C LYS A 64 -10.84 -0.22 -9.64
N GLY A 65 -10.09 -1.01 -8.84
CA GLY A 65 -10.02 -0.85 -7.39
C GLY A 65 -9.57 0.56 -7.00
N SER A 66 -8.50 1.04 -7.62
CA SER A 66 -7.99 2.41 -7.44
C SER A 66 -9.01 3.50 -7.79
N GLN A 67 -9.80 3.32 -8.84
CA GLN A 67 -10.88 4.25 -9.20
C GLN A 67 -11.98 4.28 -8.14
N ILE A 68 -12.33 3.14 -7.54
CA ILE A 68 -13.31 3.05 -6.46
C ILE A 68 -12.79 3.77 -5.19
N ILE A 69 -11.50 3.65 -4.87
CA ILE A 69 -10.85 4.42 -3.79
C ILE A 69 -10.91 5.93 -4.07
N GLY A 70 -11.02 6.34 -5.32
CA GLY A 70 -11.00 7.73 -5.74
C GLY A 70 -9.60 8.25 -6.07
N ALA A 71 -8.67 7.35 -6.41
CA ALA A 71 -7.33 7.74 -6.83
C ALA A 71 -7.36 8.48 -8.18
N VAL A 72 -6.53 9.52 -8.28
CA VAL A 72 -6.38 10.32 -9.52
C VAL A 72 -5.48 9.64 -10.55
N SER A 73 -4.64 8.70 -10.12
CA SER A 73 -3.84 7.85 -11.01
C SER A 73 -3.55 6.50 -10.38
N HIS A 74 -3.38 5.51 -11.24
CA HIS A 74 -2.85 4.19 -10.91
C HIS A 74 -1.77 3.80 -11.91
N GLN A 75 -0.68 3.17 -11.45
CA GLN A 75 0.35 2.61 -12.32
C GLN A 75 0.84 1.25 -11.81
N CYS A 76 1.20 0.37 -12.74
CA CYS A 76 1.98 -0.83 -12.45
C CYS A 76 3.43 -0.58 -12.83
N LEU A 77 4.38 -0.94 -11.98
CA LEU A 77 5.81 -0.80 -12.26
C LEU A 77 6.38 -1.98 -13.07
N GLU A 78 5.56 -2.97 -13.42
CA GLU A 78 5.93 -4.07 -14.32
C GLU A 78 7.16 -4.87 -13.85
N PHE A 79 7.31 -5.07 -12.54
CA PHE A 79 8.18 -6.13 -12.03
C PHE A 79 7.45 -7.47 -12.17
N ARG A 80 8.18 -8.56 -12.11
CA ARG A 80 7.57 -9.88 -12.09
C ARG A 80 7.20 -10.26 -10.66
N ASP A 81 6.02 -10.83 -10.51
CA ASP A 81 5.53 -11.40 -9.26
C ASP A 81 6.49 -12.50 -8.76
N LEU A 82 6.78 -12.55 -7.46
CA LEU A 82 7.76 -13.43 -6.82
C LEU A 82 9.23 -13.25 -7.28
N GLU A 83 9.52 -12.22 -8.07
CA GLU A 83 10.86 -11.95 -8.61
C GLU A 83 11.33 -10.52 -8.34
N ILE A 84 10.68 -9.80 -7.41
CA ILE A 84 11.14 -8.46 -7.03
C ILE A 84 12.49 -8.58 -6.33
N THR A 85 13.47 -7.80 -6.79
CA THR A 85 14.83 -7.79 -6.23
C THR A 85 15.19 -6.41 -5.72
N PHE A 86 16.02 -6.35 -4.68
CA PHE A 86 16.60 -5.08 -4.22
C PHE A 86 17.93 -4.85 -4.97
N ASP A 87 17.83 -4.28 -6.17
CA ASP A 87 18.98 -3.98 -7.02
C ASP A 87 18.92 -2.55 -7.58
N ASN A 88 19.96 -2.12 -8.27
CA ASN A 88 20.04 -0.75 -8.81
C ASN A 88 18.92 -0.43 -9.82
N PRO A 89 18.60 -1.30 -10.79
CA PRO A 89 17.47 -1.08 -11.69
C PRO A 89 16.15 -0.87 -10.96
N ALA A 90 15.85 -1.70 -9.95
CA ALA A 90 14.63 -1.59 -9.14
C ALA A 90 14.60 -0.28 -8.34
N ARG A 91 15.70 0.07 -7.68
CA ARG A 91 15.84 1.33 -6.93
C ARG A 91 15.60 2.55 -7.81
N LEU A 92 16.18 2.59 -9.01
CA LEU A 92 15.99 3.69 -9.97
C LEU A 92 14.52 3.80 -10.42
N LYS A 93 13.89 2.66 -10.70
CA LYS A 93 12.50 2.61 -11.17
C LYS A 93 11.52 3.09 -10.10
N VAL A 94 11.70 2.66 -8.85
CA VAL A 94 10.85 3.10 -7.73
C VAL A 94 11.07 4.57 -7.39
N ALA A 95 12.32 5.05 -7.39
CA ALA A 95 12.62 6.48 -7.22
C ALA A 95 12.01 7.34 -8.34
N GLY A 96 12.00 6.85 -9.58
CA GLY A 96 11.32 7.51 -10.71
C GLY A 96 9.82 7.60 -10.50
N ALA A 97 9.19 6.54 -9.98
CA ALA A 97 7.76 6.56 -9.64
C ALA A 97 7.43 7.62 -8.56
N LEU A 98 8.27 7.74 -7.52
CA LEU A 98 8.11 8.79 -6.52
C LEU A 98 8.30 10.19 -7.13
N ARG A 99 9.33 10.41 -7.96
CA ARG A 99 9.55 11.68 -8.63
C ARG A 99 8.38 12.11 -9.51
N LYS A 100 7.76 11.17 -10.20
CA LYS A 100 6.58 11.41 -11.04
C LYS A 100 5.39 11.93 -10.25
N VAL A 101 5.13 11.36 -9.06
CA VAL A 101 4.03 11.78 -8.19
C VAL A 101 4.44 12.99 -7.34
N ASN A 102 5.68 13.06 -6.88
CA ASN A 102 6.17 14.03 -5.89
C ASN A 102 5.29 14.05 -4.63
N PRO A 103 5.13 12.89 -3.94
CA PRO A 103 4.20 12.76 -2.82
C PRO A 103 4.76 13.40 -1.55
N PHE A 104 3.90 14.03 -0.75
CA PHE A 104 4.29 14.47 0.58
C PHE A 104 4.19 13.33 1.61
N MET A 105 3.36 12.32 1.33
CA MET A 105 3.15 11.14 2.19
C MET A 105 3.12 9.87 1.33
N VAL A 106 3.75 8.82 1.81
CA VAL A 106 3.85 7.51 1.13
C VAL A 106 3.40 6.41 2.06
N PHE A 107 2.58 5.50 1.53
CA PHE A 107 2.20 4.24 2.18
C PHE A 107 2.83 3.06 1.44
N THR A 108 3.33 2.09 2.20
CA THR A 108 3.86 0.83 1.67
C THR A 108 3.59 -0.32 2.64
N THR A 109 3.95 -1.54 2.26
CA THR A 109 3.81 -2.75 3.10
C THR A 109 4.71 -2.72 4.34
N ALA A 110 4.42 -3.57 5.30
CA ALA A 110 5.22 -3.77 6.49
C ALA A 110 6.68 -4.14 6.15
N SER A 111 7.62 -3.71 6.98
CA SER A 111 9.05 -4.04 6.80
C SER A 111 9.41 -5.48 7.19
N GLN A 112 8.51 -6.15 7.89
CA GLN A 112 8.56 -7.58 8.21
C GLN A 112 7.18 -8.17 7.91
N ASP A 113 7.10 -9.04 6.93
CA ASP A 113 5.85 -9.56 6.41
C ASP A 113 6.01 -11.05 6.06
N TYR A 114 4.92 -11.76 5.84
CA TYR A 114 4.93 -13.18 5.48
C TYR A 114 5.55 -13.45 4.11
N MET A 115 5.65 -12.45 3.24
CA MET A 115 6.06 -12.58 1.85
C MET A 115 7.23 -11.67 1.49
N PHE A 116 8.26 -12.22 0.80
CA PHE A 116 9.45 -11.46 0.42
C PHE A 116 9.15 -10.26 -0.50
N ASP A 117 8.22 -10.38 -1.42
CA ASP A 117 7.85 -9.25 -2.29
C ASP A 117 7.34 -8.05 -1.49
N HIS A 118 6.65 -8.29 -0.36
CA HIS A 118 6.23 -7.24 0.57
C HIS A 118 7.43 -6.58 1.25
N GLU A 119 8.34 -7.37 1.80
CA GLU A 119 9.54 -6.85 2.48
C GLU A 119 10.48 -6.11 1.53
N ILE A 120 10.70 -6.65 0.32
CA ILE A 120 11.56 -6.02 -0.69
C ILE A 120 10.92 -4.73 -1.20
N THR A 121 9.60 -4.71 -1.44
CA THR A 121 8.86 -3.50 -1.82
C THR A 121 9.00 -2.44 -0.72
N SER A 122 8.78 -2.79 0.53
CA SER A 122 8.97 -1.92 1.68
C SER A 122 10.38 -1.30 1.72
N ALA A 123 11.41 -2.12 1.50
CA ALA A 123 12.80 -1.67 1.45
C ALA A 123 13.08 -0.73 0.26
N LEU A 124 12.56 -1.04 -0.93
CA LEU A 124 12.70 -0.22 -2.14
C LEU A 124 11.99 1.13 -2.00
N VAL A 125 10.79 1.15 -1.44
CA VAL A 125 10.04 2.39 -1.21
C VAL A 125 10.73 3.26 -0.17
N ARG A 126 11.23 2.68 0.92
CA ARG A 126 12.04 3.39 1.93
C ARG A 126 13.29 4.02 1.30
N ASP A 127 14.03 3.26 0.50
CA ASP A 127 15.21 3.78 -0.24
C ASP A 127 14.81 4.91 -1.19
N ALA A 128 13.71 4.77 -1.91
CA ALA A 128 13.22 5.76 -2.85
C ALA A 128 12.77 7.06 -2.18
N CYS A 129 12.14 7.00 -1.01
CA CYS A 129 11.77 8.19 -0.23
C CYS A 129 12.98 9.08 0.08
N PHE A 130 14.14 8.47 0.32
CA PHE A 130 15.40 9.21 0.49
C PHE A 130 16.04 9.60 -0.85
N SER A 131 16.24 8.62 -1.74
CA SER A 131 17.04 8.80 -2.95
C SER A 131 16.37 9.66 -4.03
N ALA A 132 15.02 9.75 -4.04
CA ALA A 132 14.30 10.57 -5.00
C ALA A 132 14.61 12.08 -4.87
N SER A 133 15.05 12.53 -3.69
CA SER A 133 15.46 13.93 -3.47
C SER A 133 16.89 14.23 -3.95
N ALA A 134 17.71 13.22 -4.20
CA ALA A 134 19.11 13.42 -4.58
C ALA A 134 19.25 13.89 -6.06
N PRO A 135 19.78 15.11 -6.33
CA PRO A 135 19.79 15.68 -7.70
C PRO A 135 20.63 14.87 -8.69
N LEU A 136 21.71 14.23 -8.24
CA LEU A 136 22.62 13.45 -9.09
C LEU A 136 22.23 11.95 -9.15
N TYR A 137 21.16 11.53 -8.47
CA TYR A 137 20.68 10.17 -8.58
C TYR A 137 19.97 9.97 -9.92
N PRO A 138 20.39 9.01 -10.78
CA PRO A 138 19.99 8.95 -12.19
C PRO A 138 18.61 8.30 -12.39
N ALA A 139 17.68 8.51 -11.45
CA ALA A 139 16.29 8.10 -11.60
C ALA A 139 15.53 9.05 -12.55
N GLU A 140 14.51 8.54 -13.22
CA GLU A 140 13.65 9.30 -14.11
C GLU A 140 12.93 10.44 -13.37
N GLY A 141 12.70 11.55 -14.04
CA GLY A 141 11.98 12.72 -13.51
C GLY A 141 12.87 13.68 -12.70
N ASN A 142 12.28 14.80 -12.31
CA ASN A 142 12.95 15.81 -11.50
C ASN A 142 13.07 15.37 -10.04
N PRO A 143 14.19 15.66 -9.37
CA PRO A 143 14.31 15.41 -7.93
C PRO A 143 13.18 16.09 -7.15
N ILE A 144 12.66 15.42 -6.13
CA ILE A 144 11.75 16.04 -5.16
C ILE A 144 12.56 16.90 -4.17
N ASP A 145 11.96 17.94 -3.63
CA ASP A 145 12.64 18.93 -2.76
C ASP A 145 12.50 18.64 -1.27
N HIS A 146 11.92 17.51 -0.92
CA HIS A 146 11.67 17.06 0.46
C HIS A 146 11.81 15.55 0.59
N VAL A 147 11.88 15.06 1.83
CA VAL A 147 11.71 13.63 2.16
C VAL A 147 10.28 13.44 2.65
N PRO A 148 9.47 12.58 2.01
CA PRO A 148 8.09 12.41 2.38
C PRO A 148 7.91 11.71 3.73
N TYR A 149 6.76 11.90 4.37
CA TYR A 149 6.31 11.00 5.43
C TYR A 149 6.18 9.60 4.87
N LEU A 150 6.69 8.61 5.58
CA LEU A 150 6.58 7.21 5.18
C LEU A 150 5.85 6.41 6.25
N TYR A 151 4.81 5.71 5.85
CA TYR A 151 4.02 4.83 6.69
C TYR A 151 4.01 3.42 6.14
N TYR A 152 4.37 2.47 7.00
CA TYR A 152 4.21 1.05 6.74
C TYR A 152 2.80 0.64 7.17
N ALA A 153 2.02 0.11 6.24
CA ALA A 153 0.74 -0.52 6.57
C ALA A 153 1.00 -1.79 7.40
N ASP A 154 0.00 -2.18 8.16
CA ASP A 154 0.06 -3.40 8.96
C ASP A 154 0.35 -4.63 8.08
N ALA A 155 1.05 -5.62 8.62
CA ALA A 155 1.17 -6.90 7.93
C ALA A 155 -0.20 -7.62 7.92
N ILE A 156 -0.38 -8.55 6.98
CA ILE A 156 -1.58 -9.38 6.93
C ILE A 156 -1.80 -10.05 8.30
N GLU A 157 -3.03 -10.01 8.81
CA GLU A 157 -3.42 -10.49 10.14
C GLU A 157 -2.79 -9.75 11.34
N GLY A 158 -2.00 -8.70 11.10
CA GLY A 158 -1.35 -7.91 12.15
C GLY A 158 -0.11 -8.55 12.77
N HIS A 159 0.51 -9.55 12.09
CA HIS A 159 1.68 -10.27 12.59
C HIS A 159 2.75 -10.43 11.51
N ASN A 160 4.02 -10.40 11.92
CA ASN A 160 5.13 -10.72 11.03
C ASN A 160 5.29 -12.25 10.84
N TYR A 161 6.23 -12.66 9.99
CA TYR A 161 6.51 -14.07 9.68
C TYR A 161 6.96 -14.93 10.88
N LEU A 162 7.32 -14.31 12.02
CA LEU A 162 7.63 -15.00 13.28
C LEU A 162 6.42 -15.11 14.21
N GLY A 163 5.25 -14.59 13.81
CA GLY A 163 4.05 -14.54 14.65
C GLY A 163 4.07 -13.42 15.70
N HIS A 164 5.02 -12.50 15.63
CA HIS A 164 5.04 -11.34 16.52
C HIS A 164 4.10 -10.25 15.99
N PRO A 165 3.39 -9.52 16.87
CA PRO A 165 2.58 -8.38 16.45
C PRO A 165 3.39 -7.36 15.65
N SER A 166 2.80 -6.83 14.59
CA SER A 166 3.40 -5.72 13.83
C SER A 166 3.52 -4.48 14.71
N PRO A 167 4.61 -3.70 14.59
CA PRO A 167 4.71 -2.42 15.27
C PRO A 167 3.66 -1.45 14.74
N VAL A 168 3.02 -0.70 15.64
CA VAL A 168 1.96 0.26 15.31
C VAL A 168 2.28 1.60 15.96
N SER A 169 2.26 2.69 15.21
CA SER A 169 2.39 4.06 15.71
C SER A 169 1.10 4.87 15.65
N CYS A 170 0.15 4.46 14.80
CA CYS A 170 -1.20 5.03 14.79
C CYS A 170 -2.23 4.05 14.23
N ILE A 171 -3.47 4.20 14.68
CA ILE A 171 -4.63 3.41 14.24
C ILE A 171 -5.70 4.39 13.76
N VAL A 172 -6.18 4.17 12.54
CA VAL A 172 -7.15 5.03 11.85
C VAL A 172 -8.50 4.35 11.83
N ASP A 173 -9.53 4.98 12.39
CA ASP A 173 -10.93 4.55 12.26
C ASP A 173 -11.36 4.63 10.79
N ILE A 174 -11.81 3.51 10.23
CA ILE A 174 -12.32 3.40 8.86
C ILE A 174 -13.75 2.83 8.80
N SER A 175 -14.47 2.89 9.94
CA SER A 175 -15.81 2.28 10.04
C SER A 175 -16.76 2.80 8.97
N SER A 176 -16.71 4.10 8.68
CA SER A 176 -17.54 4.71 7.63
C SER A 176 -17.11 4.37 6.20
N GLN A 177 -15.87 3.92 5.98
CA GLN A 177 -15.29 3.62 4.67
C GLN A 177 -15.28 2.11 4.34
N ILE A 178 -15.67 1.25 5.28
CA ILE A 178 -15.52 -0.22 5.13
C ILE A 178 -16.25 -0.78 3.91
N GLU A 179 -17.42 -0.26 3.57
CA GLU A 179 -18.16 -0.73 2.40
C GLU A 179 -17.49 -0.30 1.09
N GLN A 180 -17.01 0.94 0.98
CA GLN A 180 -16.27 1.39 -0.21
C GLN A 180 -14.92 0.64 -0.35
N LYS A 181 -14.21 0.41 0.77
CA LYS A 181 -13.03 -0.46 0.80
C LYS A 181 -13.35 -1.88 0.32
N SER A 182 -14.47 -2.44 0.79
CA SER A 182 -14.94 -3.76 0.35
C SER A 182 -15.26 -3.79 -1.14
N ASP A 183 -15.89 -2.75 -1.68
CA ASP A 183 -16.21 -2.64 -3.10
C ASP A 183 -14.95 -2.49 -3.97
N ALA A 184 -13.93 -1.78 -3.49
CA ALA A 184 -12.63 -1.72 -4.14
C ALA A 184 -11.97 -3.11 -4.20
N LEU A 185 -11.97 -3.86 -3.10
CA LEU A 185 -11.41 -5.21 -3.06
C LEU A 185 -12.19 -6.20 -3.92
N LYS A 186 -13.52 -6.06 -4.04
CA LYS A 186 -14.36 -6.87 -4.94
C LYS A 186 -14.00 -6.71 -6.43
N ALA A 187 -13.30 -5.64 -6.80
CA ALA A 187 -12.84 -5.48 -8.18
C ALA A 187 -11.81 -6.54 -8.62
N HIS A 188 -11.14 -7.19 -7.66
CA HIS A 188 -10.12 -8.23 -7.89
C HIS A 188 -10.74 -9.63 -7.99
N HIS A 189 -11.59 -9.85 -8.98
CA HIS A 189 -12.33 -11.10 -9.18
C HIS A 189 -11.41 -12.31 -9.41
N SER A 190 -10.33 -12.12 -10.17
CA SER A 190 -9.38 -13.19 -10.51
C SER A 190 -8.67 -13.71 -9.26
N GLN A 191 -8.34 -12.83 -8.33
CA GLN A 191 -7.66 -13.17 -7.08
C GLN A 191 -8.58 -13.98 -6.15
N ARG A 192 -9.87 -13.64 -6.06
CA ARG A 192 -10.86 -14.41 -5.30
C ARG A 192 -10.95 -15.85 -5.80
N ALA A 193 -11.03 -16.05 -7.12
CA ALA A 193 -11.08 -17.39 -7.72
C ALA A 193 -9.82 -18.21 -7.43
N TRP A 194 -8.64 -17.58 -7.45
CA TRP A 194 -7.35 -18.18 -7.12
C TRP A 194 -7.28 -18.62 -5.65
N LEU A 195 -7.64 -17.74 -4.70
CA LEU A 195 -7.61 -18.02 -3.26
C LEU A 195 -8.59 -19.13 -2.87
N MET A 196 -9.78 -19.17 -3.49
CA MET A 196 -10.72 -20.29 -3.36
C MET A 196 -10.06 -21.62 -3.69
N LYS A 197 -9.37 -21.68 -4.84
CA LYS A 197 -8.78 -22.90 -5.36
C LYS A 197 -7.54 -23.35 -4.59
N GLN A 198 -6.68 -22.38 -4.17
CA GLN A 198 -5.39 -22.63 -3.54
C GLN A 198 -5.49 -22.80 -2.02
N HIS A 199 -6.33 -22.04 -1.36
CA HIS A 199 -6.42 -21.95 0.08
C HIS A 199 -7.80 -22.30 0.66
N GLY A 200 -8.79 -22.63 -0.18
CA GLY A 200 -10.15 -22.89 0.25
C GLY A 200 -10.85 -21.68 0.90
N MET A 201 -10.32 -20.47 0.67
CA MET A 201 -10.84 -19.23 1.26
C MET A 201 -11.91 -18.62 0.35
N ASP A 202 -13.19 -18.86 0.67
CA ASP A 202 -14.32 -18.15 0.04
C ASP A 202 -14.52 -16.72 0.61
N ASN A 203 -13.85 -16.42 1.71
CA ASN A 203 -14.14 -15.24 2.53
C ASN A 203 -13.10 -14.12 2.38
N TYR A 204 -12.58 -13.87 1.18
CA TYR A 204 -11.58 -12.83 0.92
C TYR A 204 -11.95 -11.45 1.51
N ILE A 205 -13.20 -11.01 1.27
CA ILE A 205 -13.73 -9.76 1.82
C ILE A 205 -13.93 -9.88 3.34
N GLU A 206 -14.48 -10.99 3.82
CA GLU A 206 -14.72 -11.21 5.25
C GLU A 206 -13.42 -11.32 6.04
N SER A 207 -12.35 -11.88 5.46
CA SER A 207 -11.02 -11.88 6.07
C SER A 207 -10.50 -10.47 6.25
N MET A 208 -10.57 -9.61 5.23
CA MET A 208 -10.18 -8.21 5.31
C MET A 208 -11.01 -7.47 6.38
N LYS A 209 -12.33 -7.65 6.42
CA LYS A 209 -13.20 -7.07 7.46
C LYS A 209 -12.81 -7.57 8.86
N THR A 210 -12.51 -8.85 9.01
CA THR A 210 -12.09 -9.45 10.28
C THR A 210 -10.78 -8.82 10.79
N TRP A 211 -9.80 -8.60 9.92
CA TRP A 211 -8.53 -7.96 10.29
C TRP A 211 -8.75 -6.49 10.66
N SER A 212 -9.55 -5.76 9.89
CA SER A 212 -9.93 -4.38 10.21
C SER A 212 -10.70 -4.27 11.53
N ALA A 213 -11.59 -5.23 11.83
CA ALA A 213 -12.33 -5.26 13.09
C ALA A 213 -11.41 -5.53 14.29
N LYS A 214 -10.38 -6.39 14.16
CA LYS A 214 -9.38 -6.60 15.22
C LYS A 214 -8.71 -5.29 15.63
N ARG A 215 -8.30 -4.46 14.65
CA ARG A 215 -7.71 -3.13 14.92
C ARG A 215 -8.75 -2.14 15.44
N GLY A 216 -10.01 -2.24 15.00
CA GLY A 216 -11.12 -1.44 15.52
C GLY A 216 -11.36 -1.65 17.01
N VAL A 217 -11.32 -2.90 17.49
CA VAL A 217 -11.45 -3.23 18.92
C VAL A 217 -10.41 -2.51 19.78
N GLU A 218 -9.18 -2.33 19.27
CA GLU A 218 -8.09 -1.67 20.03
C GLU A 218 -8.38 -0.20 20.37
N ILE A 219 -9.20 0.48 19.57
CA ILE A 219 -9.57 1.90 19.74
C ILE A 219 -11.07 2.12 19.96
N GLY A 220 -11.84 1.04 20.13
CA GLY A 220 -13.28 1.11 20.44
C GLY A 220 -14.17 1.49 19.28
N VAL A 221 -13.78 1.18 18.04
CA VAL A 221 -14.57 1.40 16.81
C VAL A 221 -14.84 0.07 16.10
N GLU A 222 -15.68 0.09 15.07
CA GLU A 222 -16.06 -1.15 14.36
C GLU A 222 -14.93 -1.68 13.48
N TYR A 223 -14.29 -0.80 12.70
CA TYR A 223 -13.20 -1.15 11.78
C TYR A 223 -12.09 -0.09 11.82
N ALA A 224 -10.83 -0.54 11.79
CA ALA A 224 -9.68 0.35 11.72
C ALA A 224 -8.55 -0.23 10.87
N GLU A 225 -7.64 0.63 10.44
CA GLU A 225 -6.36 0.31 9.79
C GLU A 225 -5.21 0.80 10.66
N ALA A 226 -4.12 0.02 10.74
CA ALA A 226 -2.98 0.35 11.56
C ALA A 226 -1.74 0.63 10.72
N PHE A 227 -0.92 1.57 11.19
CA PHE A 227 0.29 2.02 10.50
C PHE A 227 1.45 2.20 11.46
N HIS A 228 2.66 1.99 10.95
CA HIS A 228 3.90 2.33 11.62
C HIS A 228 4.64 3.41 10.85
N GLN A 229 4.89 4.57 11.48
CA GLN A 229 5.63 5.65 10.86
C GLN A 229 7.12 5.34 10.83
N HIS A 230 7.78 5.62 9.71
CA HIS A 230 9.24 5.57 9.62
C HIS A 230 9.86 6.82 10.27
N LEU A 231 10.67 6.63 11.30
CA LEU A 231 11.31 7.70 12.06
C LEU A 231 12.84 7.79 11.83
N GLY A 232 13.36 7.00 10.87
CA GLY A 232 14.79 7.07 10.52
C GLY A 232 15.17 8.40 9.87
N HIS A 233 16.35 8.95 10.22
CA HIS A 233 16.85 10.17 9.55
C HIS A 233 16.93 9.99 8.02
N PRO A 234 16.49 10.96 7.21
CA PRO A 234 16.02 12.31 7.54
C PRO A 234 14.50 12.50 7.48
N HIS A 235 13.71 11.43 7.71
CA HIS A 235 12.25 11.52 7.65
C HIS A 235 11.66 12.43 8.76
N PRO A 236 10.49 13.06 8.53
CA PRO A 236 9.77 13.81 9.55
C PRO A 236 9.39 12.92 10.75
N HIS A 237 9.40 13.49 11.96
CA HIS A 237 9.13 12.76 13.21
C HIS A 237 7.75 13.04 13.81
N ASP A 238 7.09 14.12 13.40
CA ASP A 238 5.68 14.36 13.75
C ASP A 238 4.78 13.35 13.05
N ASN A 239 3.75 12.85 13.73
CA ASN A 239 2.83 11.88 13.13
C ASN A 239 1.73 12.61 12.35
N LYS A 240 2.06 13.00 11.11
CA LYS A 240 1.16 13.79 10.28
C LYS A 240 -0.12 13.06 9.89
N LEU A 241 -0.06 11.74 9.71
CA LEU A 241 -1.25 10.92 9.46
C LEU A 241 -2.23 10.99 10.63
N ALA A 242 -1.70 10.84 11.85
CA ALA A 242 -2.53 10.91 13.05
C ALA A 242 -3.12 12.32 13.26
N GLU A 243 -2.35 13.36 12.99
CA GLU A 243 -2.83 14.75 13.06
C GLU A 243 -3.98 15.01 12.10
N VAL A 244 -3.81 14.63 10.82
CA VAL A 244 -4.78 14.91 9.75
C VAL A 244 -6.08 14.11 9.92
N LEU A 245 -5.99 12.87 10.40
CA LEU A 245 -7.13 11.96 10.54
C LEU A 245 -7.68 11.85 11.97
N GLU A 246 -7.11 12.62 12.93
CA GLU A 246 -7.45 12.49 14.36
C GLU A 246 -7.33 11.03 14.83
N ALA A 247 -6.28 10.35 14.38
CA ALA A 247 -6.08 8.93 14.62
C ALA A 247 -5.49 8.66 16.00
N GLU A 248 -5.76 7.47 16.55
CA GLU A 248 -5.17 7.04 17.83
C GLU A 248 -3.66 6.83 17.69
N VAL A 249 -2.88 7.56 18.48
CA VAL A 249 -1.40 7.45 18.51
C VAL A 249 -0.97 6.38 19.49
N ARG A 250 -0.04 5.53 19.07
CA ARG A 250 0.61 4.50 19.90
C ARG A 250 2.08 4.84 20.08
N SER A 251 2.55 4.69 21.30
CA SER A 251 3.94 4.94 21.73
C SER A 251 4.76 3.65 21.82
#